data_5c74687648a388d75428bd6eedcb4a17
#
_entry.id   5c74687648a388d75428bd6eedcb4a17
#
_cell.length_a   1.000
_cell.length_b   1.000
_cell.length_c   1.000
_cell.angle_alpha   90.00
_cell.angle_beta   90.00
_cell.angle_gamma   90.00
#
_symmetry.space_group_name_H-M   'P 1'
#
loop_
_entity.id
_entity.type
_entity.pdbx_description
1 polymer ?
#
loop_
_entity_poly.entity_id
_entity_poly.type
_entity_poly.pdbx_seq_one_letter_code
_entity_poly.pdbx_strand_id
1 'polypeptide(L)' 'MNKKRREKLSLAISAIERAEQIIDFVKDDEELALDNTPENLRDSDKASAMEDAVEHLGEALDHIRQAQEEIEQAING' A
#
# COMPACT_ATOMS: atom_id res chain seq x y z
N MET A 1 27.99 2.16 -3.38
CA MET A 1 27.51 0.77 -3.29
C MET A 1 27.97 0.00 -4.51
N ASN A 2 28.33 -1.28 -4.35
CA ASN A 2 28.81 -2.05 -5.50
C ASN A 2 27.65 -2.54 -6.40
N LYS A 3 28.00 -3.01 -7.59
CA LYS A 3 27.04 -3.45 -8.60
C LYS A 3 26.13 -4.57 -8.09
N LYS A 4 26.70 -5.53 -7.38
CA LYS A 4 25.95 -6.70 -6.89
C LYS A 4 24.87 -6.31 -5.89
N ARG A 5 25.16 -5.37 -5.00
CA ARG A 5 24.18 -4.86 -4.04
C ARG A 5 23.10 -4.05 -4.70
N ARG A 6 23.45 -3.24 -5.72
CA ARG A 6 22.46 -2.49 -6.50
C ARG A 6 21.49 -3.42 -7.22
N GLU A 7 22.00 -4.50 -7.80
CA GLU A 7 21.16 -5.49 -8.46
C GLU A 7 20.16 -6.14 -7.48
N LYS A 8 20.62 -6.48 -6.29
CA LYS A 8 19.75 -7.05 -5.25
C LYS A 8 18.68 -6.05 -4.81
N LEU A 9 19.03 -4.78 -4.66
CA LEU A 9 18.07 -3.75 -4.30
C LEU A 9 17.06 -3.50 -5.42
N SER A 10 17.47 -3.63 -6.68
CA SER A 10 16.55 -3.52 -7.81
C SER A 10 15.51 -4.63 -7.77
N LEU A 11 15.89 -5.84 -7.35
CA LEU A 11 14.93 -6.92 -7.13
C LEU A 11 13.96 -6.58 -5.98
N ALA A 12 14.47 -5.96 -4.92
CA ALA A 12 13.63 -5.52 -3.81
C ALA A 12 12.62 -4.47 -4.27
N ILE A 13 13.04 -3.52 -5.10
CA ILE A 13 12.12 -2.52 -5.67
C ILE A 13 11.01 -3.20 -6.46
N SER A 14 11.34 -4.17 -7.30
CA SER A 14 10.33 -4.91 -8.07
C SER A 14 9.33 -5.64 -7.16
N ALA A 15 9.81 -6.25 -6.08
CA ALA A 15 8.96 -6.93 -5.11
C ALA A 15 8.04 -5.96 -4.38
N ILE A 16 8.56 -4.77 -4.03
CA ILE A 16 7.80 -3.72 -3.37
C ILE A 16 6.70 -3.18 -4.32
N GLU A 17 7.03 -2.96 -5.59
CA GLU A 17 6.04 -2.51 -6.58
C GLU A 17 4.89 -3.50 -6.71
N ARG A 18 5.21 -4.80 -6.70
CA ARG A 18 4.18 -5.83 -6.75
C ARG A 18 3.31 -5.82 -5.48
N ALA A 19 3.94 -5.66 -4.32
CA ALA A 19 3.22 -5.56 -3.05
C ALA A 19 2.30 -4.33 -3.05
N GLU A 20 2.79 -3.20 -3.56
CA GLU A 20 2.00 -1.97 -3.68
C GLU A 20 0.76 -2.19 -4.53
N GLN A 21 0.89 -2.85 -5.68
CA GLN A 21 -0.23 -3.15 -6.56
C GLN A 21 -1.29 -4.01 -5.87
N ILE A 22 -0.88 -5.01 -5.11
CA ILE A 22 -1.78 -5.88 -4.37
C ILE A 22 -2.53 -5.10 -3.30
N ILE A 23 -1.81 -4.29 -2.53
CA ILE A 23 -2.39 -3.49 -1.45
C ILE A 23 -3.38 -2.47 -2.02
N ASP A 24 -3.01 -1.82 -3.11
CA ASP A 24 -3.86 -0.84 -3.79
C ASP A 24 -5.17 -1.49 -4.27
N PHE A 25 -5.07 -2.67 -4.84
CA PHE A 25 -6.24 -3.44 -5.28
C PHE A 25 -7.16 -3.78 -4.09
N VAL A 26 -6.58 -4.26 -2.99
CA VAL A 26 -7.36 -4.61 -1.78
C VAL A 26 -8.02 -3.37 -1.18
N LYS A 27 -7.29 -2.25 -1.15
CA LYS A 27 -7.82 -0.98 -0.66
C LYS A 27 -9.02 -0.53 -1.49
N ASP A 28 -8.91 -0.58 -2.81
CA ASP A 28 -10.00 -0.20 -3.72
C ASP A 28 -11.21 -1.11 -3.54
N ASP A 29 -10.99 -2.40 -3.36
CA ASP A 29 -12.04 -3.38 -3.13
C ASP A 29 -12.77 -3.12 -1.80
N GLU A 30 -12.02 -2.78 -0.76
CA GLU A 30 -12.59 -2.42 0.55
C GLU A 30 -13.40 -1.11 0.47
N GLU A 31 -12.90 -0.11 -0.27
CA GLU A 31 -13.63 1.15 -0.50
C GLU A 31 -14.96 0.89 -1.21
N LEU A 32 -14.94 0.00 -2.20
CA LEU A 32 -16.15 -0.35 -2.93
C LEU A 32 -17.16 -1.05 -2.00
N ALA A 33 -16.70 -1.94 -1.14
CA ALA A 33 -17.56 -2.60 -0.16
C ALA A 33 -18.18 -1.58 0.81
N LEU A 34 -17.39 -0.59 1.23
CA LEU A 34 -17.86 0.49 2.10
C LEU A 34 -18.91 1.35 1.38
N ASP A 35 -18.64 1.73 0.14
CA ASP A 35 -19.55 2.54 -0.67
C ASP A 35 -20.88 1.84 -0.92
N ASN A 36 -20.87 0.50 -1.00
CA ASN A 36 -22.06 -0.31 -1.20
C ASN A 36 -22.79 -0.64 0.10
N THR A 37 -22.27 -0.18 1.25
CA THR A 37 -22.94 -0.39 2.53
C THR A 37 -24.16 0.50 2.61
N PRO A 38 -25.37 -0.05 2.91
CA PRO A 38 -26.58 0.75 3.06
C PRO A 38 -26.40 1.86 4.10
N GLU A 39 -27.03 3.00 3.86
CA GLU A 39 -26.89 4.17 4.71
C GLU A 39 -27.24 3.91 6.18
N ASN A 40 -28.26 3.09 6.40
CA ASN A 40 -28.68 2.71 7.75
C ASN A 40 -27.69 1.81 8.47
N LEU A 41 -26.68 1.25 7.78
CA LEU A 41 -25.63 0.40 8.36
C LEU A 41 -24.26 1.11 8.38
N ARG A 42 -24.18 2.37 7.96
CA ARG A 42 -22.92 3.13 7.93
C ARG A 42 -22.32 3.38 9.31
N ASP A 43 -23.14 3.39 10.33
CA ASP A 43 -22.69 3.58 11.71
C ASP A 43 -22.42 2.26 12.43
N SER A 44 -22.50 1.13 11.72
CA SER A 44 -22.23 -0.17 12.30
C SER A 44 -20.74 -0.37 12.58
N ASP A 45 -20.42 -1.29 13.49
CA ASP A 45 -19.02 -1.66 13.78
C ASP A 45 -18.32 -2.20 12.54
N LYS A 46 -19.05 -2.90 11.68
CA LYS A 46 -18.51 -3.45 10.44
C LYS A 46 -18.10 -2.34 9.47
N ALA A 47 -18.94 -1.32 9.30
CA ALA A 47 -18.64 -0.18 8.44
C ALA A 47 -17.45 0.62 8.99
N SER A 48 -17.41 0.81 10.30
CA SER A 48 -16.30 1.49 10.97
C SER A 48 -14.97 0.74 10.75
N ALA A 49 -15.01 -0.59 10.83
CA ALA A 49 -13.83 -1.42 10.57
C ALA A 49 -13.35 -1.30 9.13
N MET A 50 -14.27 -1.20 8.16
CA MET A 50 -13.92 -0.99 6.76
C MET A 50 -13.27 0.37 6.54
N GLU A 51 -13.80 1.42 7.17
CA GLU A 51 -13.21 2.78 7.09
C GLU A 51 -11.79 2.80 7.64
N ASP A 52 -11.59 2.15 8.79
CA ASP A 52 -10.27 2.05 9.41
C ASP A 52 -9.30 1.28 8.53
N ALA A 53 -9.77 0.18 7.92
CA ALA A 53 -8.93 -0.62 7.01
C ALA A 53 -8.48 0.20 5.80
N VAL A 54 -9.39 0.94 5.18
CA VAL A 54 -9.07 1.81 4.03
C VAL A 54 -8.04 2.86 4.43
N GLU A 55 -8.22 3.49 5.59
CA GLU A 55 -7.28 4.49 6.09
C GLU A 55 -5.90 3.90 6.33
N HIS A 56 -5.83 2.77 7.02
CA HIS A 56 -4.55 2.12 7.30
C HIS A 56 -3.84 1.62 6.05
N LEU A 57 -4.58 1.11 5.06
CA LEU A 57 -3.99 0.69 3.79
C LEU A 57 -3.45 1.87 3.00
N GLY A 58 -4.16 3.02 3.05
CA GLY A 58 -3.67 4.25 2.43
C GLY A 58 -2.36 4.74 3.06
N GLU A 59 -2.27 4.71 4.39
CA GLU A 59 -1.04 5.07 5.10
C GLU A 59 0.10 4.09 4.77
N ALA A 60 -0.21 2.80 4.70
CA ALA A 60 0.78 1.79 4.34
C ALA A 60 1.36 2.04 2.95
N LEU A 61 0.50 2.41 1.98
CA LEU A 61 0.95 2.74 0.62
C LEU A 61 1.88 3.95 0.61
N ASP A 62 1.57 4.98 1.40
CA ASP A 62 2.43 6.16 1.52
C ASP A 62 3.81 5.79 2.09
N HIS A 63 3.84 4.95 3.11
CA HIS A 63 5.10 4.47 3.71
C HIS A 63 5.90 3.63 2.72
N ILE A 64 5.24 2.80 1.94
CA ILE A 64 5.88 1.97 0.91
C ILE A 64 6.53 2.85 -0.15
N ARG A 65 5.84 3.89 -0.61
CA ARG A 65 6.36 4.83 -1.60
C ARG A 65 7.57 5.59 -1.07
N GLN A 66 7.55 6.00 0.19
CA GLN A 66 8.70 6.64 0.83
C GLN A 66 9.88 5.68 0.91
N ALA A 67 9.63 4.42 1.27
CA ALA A 67 10.67 3.40 1.33
C ALA A 67 11.28 3.16 -0.06
N GLN A 68 10.48 3.12 -1.11
CA GLN A 68 10.96 2.99 -2.49
C GLN A 68 11.89 4.12 -2.87
N GLU A 69 11.51 5.36 -2.55
CA GLU A 69 12.34 6.54 -2.85
C GLU A 69 13.69 6.47 -2.16
N GLU A 70 13.71 6.07 -0.89
CA GLU A 70 14.96 5.95 -0.14
C GLU A 70 15.85 4.85 -0.70
N ILE A 71 15.28 3.72 -1.08
CA ILE A 71 16.03 2.62 -1.69
C ILE A 71 16.61 3.05 -3.04
N GLU A 72 15.81 3.75 -3.86
CA GLU A 72 16.28 4.28 -5.14
C GLU A 72 17.43 5.25 -4.97
N GLN A 73 17.38 6.10 -3.95
CA GLN A 73 18.48 6.99 -3.63
C GLN A 73 19.74 6.24 -3.23
N ALA A 74 19.59 5.17 -2.48
CA ALA A 74 20.72 4.30 -2.13
C ALA A 74 21.35 3.65 -3.38
N ILE A 75 20.51 3.25 -4.34
CA ILE A 75 20.98 2.67 -5.60
C ILE A 75 21.72 3.73 -6.45
N ASN A 76 21.18 4.92 -6.53
CA ASN A 76 21.68 5.99 -7.40
C ASN A 76 22.76 6.86 -6.76
N GLY A 77 22.89 6.78 -5.47
CA GLY A 77 23.92 7.50 -4.73
C GLY A 77 25.21 6.77 -4.74
#